data_dcd0504ad1aed5889e232ee897a45a44
#
_entry.id   dcd0504ad1aed5889e232ee897a45a44
#
_cell.length_a   1.000
_cell.length_b   1.000
_cell.length_c   1.000
_cell.angle_alpha   90.00
_cell.angle_beta   90.00
_cell.angle_gamma   90.00
#
_symmetry.space_group_name_H-M   'P 1'
#
loop_
_entity.id
_entity.type
_entity.pdbx_description
1 polymer ?
#
loop_
_entity_poly.entity_id
_entity_poly.type
_entity_poly.pdbx_seq_one_letter_code
_entity_poly.pdbx_strand_id
1 'polypeptide(L)'
;MRIAVVLVCALLTLTNAKKKKGSEWDELETLLENIDEKIEESREKATPPPRLEKNPCADHVCGWGKECIVDKSGEPTCECISKCPPLDGDPFDQVCSNTNETFPSLCELYRERCLCKRKSRECMNKANAKVHLEYLGACKQLDPCTDELMEQFPSRMADWLFQVMRELKKRRELNNLEWEELIAEAEADDEKKHVYPVIWKFCDLDIKPHDKHVSHHELIPITAPVIPMESCIKPFLENCDVNNDGNISIKEWGKCLGLKDGEIQERC
;
A
#
# COMPACT_ATOMS: atom_id res chain seq x y z
N MET A 1 -16.48 24.48 -3.31
CA MET A 1 -15.69 24.80 -2.10
C MET A 1 -14.66 25.93 -2.26
N ARG A 2 -14.42 26.48 -3.45
CA ARG A 2 -13.47 27.62 -3.66
C ARG A 2 -14.11 29.01 -3.66
N ILE A 3 -15.42 29.12 -3.72
CA ILE A 3 -16.14 30.40 -3.77
C ILE A 3 -16.42 30.96 -2.37
N ALA A 4 -16.56 30.11 -1.34
CA ALA A 4 -16.83 30.53 0.03
C ALA A 4 -15.63 31.20 0.74
N VAL A 5 -14.39 30.92 0.32
CA VAL A 5 -13.18 31.46 0.95
C VAL A 5 -12.90 32.90 0.50
N VAL A 6 -13.34 33.29 -0.69
CA VAL A 6 -13.13 34.66 -1.23
C VAL A 6 -14.07 35.67 -0.56
N LEU A 7 -15.26 35.24 -0.15
CA LEU A 7 -16.23 36.11 0.52
C LEU A 7 -15.86 36.42 1.97
N VAL A 8 -15.19 35.53 2.68
CA VAL A 8 -14.76 35.77 4.08
C VAL A 8 -13.57 36.72 4.16
N CYS A 9 -12.69 36.76 3.19
CA CYS A 9 -11.58 37.72 3.15
C CYS A 9 -12.03 39.15 2.83
N ALA A 10 -13.13 39.34 2.09
CA ALA A 10 -13.66 40.66 1.78
C ALA A 10 -14.36 41.30 2.99
N LEU A 11 -14.90 40.51 3.92
CA LEU A 11 -15.58 41.03 5.11
C LEU A 11 -14.61 41.48 6.23
N LEU A 12 -13.37 41.04 6.24
CA LEU A 12 -12.38 41.41 7.28
C LEU A 12 -11.64 42.72 6.98
N THR A 13 -11.76 43.28 5.79
CA THR A 13 -11.13 44.56 5.42
C THR A 13 -12.04 45.78 5.62
N LEU A 14 -13.32 45.57 5.94
CA LEU A 14 -14.31 46.66 6.08
C LEU A 14 -14.50 47.17 7.51
N THR A 15 -13.82 46.67 8.52
CA THR A 15 -14.02 47.07 9.93
C THR A 15 -13.32 48.36 10.32
N ASN A 16 -12.65 49.07 9.44
CA ASN A 16 -11.95 50.33 9.75
C ASN A 16 -12.38 51.57 8.95
N ALA A 17 -13.57 51.56 8.35
CA ALA A 17 -14.09 52.77 7.70
C ALA A 17 -15.21 53.40 8.58
N LYS A 18 -14.92 54.61 9.04
CA LYS A 18 -15.81 55.45 9.83
C LYS A 18 -17.21 55.56 9.23
N LYS A 19 -18.23 55.47 10.13
CA LYS A 19 -19.63 55.88 9.95
C LYS A 19 -19.89 56.87 8.82
N LYS A 20 -20.47 56.39 7.73
CA LYS A 20 -21.29 57.19 6.80
C LYS A 20 -22.59 56.44 6.51
N LYS A 21 -23.66 57.07 6.90
CA LYS A 21 -25.09 56.97 6.53
C LYS A 21 -25.66 55.64 6.01
N GLY A 22 -26.79 55.25 6.67
CA GLY A 22 -27.65 54.10 6.47
C GLY A 22 -28.18 53.76 5.08
N SER A 23 -27.85 54.47 4.00
CA SER A 23 -28.33 54.14 2.65
C SER A 23 -27.48 53.12 1.88
N GLU A 24 -26.25 52.95 2.28
CA GLU A 24 -25.31 52.04 1.58
C GLU A 24 -25.47 50.59 2.08
N TRP A 25 -25.90 50.41 3.32
CA TRP A 25 -26.22 49.10 3.89
C TRP A 25 -27.55 48.54 3.39
N ASP A 26 -28.57 49.42 3.24
CA ASP A 26 -29.91 49.05 2.73
C ASP A 26 -29.82 48.60 1.25
N GLU A 27 -28.96 49.23 0.43
CA GLU A 27 -28.68 48.78 -0.95
C GLU A 27 -27.96 47.42 -0.99
N LEU A 28 -27.03 47.19 -0.07
CA LEU A 28 -26.30 45.94 -0.01
C LEU A 28 -27.21 44.77 0.45
N GLU A 29 -28.09 45.03 1.43
CA GLU A 29 -29.06 44.06 1.92
C GLU A 29 -30.07 43.65 0.82
N THR A 30 -30.56 44.62 0.06
CA THR A 30 -31.43 44.38 -1.10
C THR A 30 -30.73 43.62 -2.22
N LEU A 31 -29.43 43.83 -2.44
CA LEU A 31 -28.65 43.10 -3.41
C LEU A 31 -28.42 41.65 -2.98
N LEU A 32 -28.22 41.40 -1.68
CA LEU A 32 -28.06 40.05 -1.13
C LEU A 32 -29.36 39.26 -1.21
N GLU A 33 -30.50 39.85 -0.88
CA GLU A 33 -31.83 39.23 -1.01
C GLU A 33 -32.13 38.85 -2.48
N ASN A 34 -31.83 39.74 -3.43
CA ASN A 34 -31.99 39.46 -4.86
C ASN A 34 -31.07 38.36 -5.40
N ILE A 35 -29.88 38.18 -4.78
CA ILE A 35 -28.95 37.09 -5.13
C ILE A 35 -29.47 35.75 -4.57
N ASP A 36 -29.98 35.77 -3.34
CA ASP A 36 -30.54 34.55 -2.72
C ASP A 36 -31.82 34.09 -3.46
N GLU A 37 -32.73 35.01 -3.83
CA GLU A 37 -33.88 34.67 -4.68
C GLU A 37 -33.46 34.05 -6.03
N LYS A 38 -32.46 34.61 -6.70
CA LYS A 38 -31.95 34.05 -7.97
C LYS A 38 -31.27 32.71 -7.79
N ILE A 39 -30.63 32.48 -6.66
CA ILE A 39 -30.00 31.18 -6.34
C ILE A 39 -31.08 30.12 -6.07
N GLU A 40 -32.13 30.46 -5.35
CA GLU A 40 -33.26 29.57 -5.09
C GLU A 40 -34.04 29.27 -6.39
N GLU A 41 -34.34 30.27 -7.21
CA GLU A 41 -34.96 30.08 -8.52
C GLU A 41 -34.11 29.21 -9.48
N SER A 42 -32.78 29.33 -9.36
CA SER A 42 -31.83 28.47 -10.12
C SER A 42 -31.77 27.04 -9.56
N ARG A 43 -32.00 26.86 -8.26
CA ARG A 43 -32.08 25.52 -7.63
C ARG A 43 -33.39 24.81 -7.97
N GLU A 44 -34.53 25.51 -8.01
CA GLU A 44 -35.80 24.91 -8.42
C GLU A 44 -35.84 24.51 -9.89
N LYS A 45 -35.12 25.23 -10.76
CA LYS A 45 -35.03 24.93 -12.19
C LYS A 45 -33.91 23.93 -12.54
N ALA A 46 -33.02 23.62 -11.60
CA ALA A 46 -32.02 22.59 -11.79
C ALA A 46 -32.69 21.21 -11.72
N THR A 47 -32.84 20.56 -12.85
CA THR A 47 -33.08 19.12 -12.91
C THR A 47 -32.08 18.44 -11.99
N PRO A 48 -32.52 17.56 -11.05
CA PRO A 48 -31.56 16.85 -10.22
C PRO A 48 -30.53 16.20 -11.12
N PRO A 49 -29.23 16.30 -10.78
CA PRO A 49 -28.21 15.65 -11.60
C PRO A 49 -28.61 14.19 -11.74
N PRO A 50 -28.43 13.59 -12.94
CA PRO A 50 -28.77 12.19 -13.15
C PRO A 50 -28.11 11.43 -12.01
N ARG A 51 -28.88 10.61 -11.28
CA ARG A 51 -28.32 9.70 -10.26
C ARG A 51 -27.18 8.98 -10.96
N LEU A 52 -25.95 9.32 -10.62
CA LEU A 52 -24.80 8.54 -11.00
C LEU A 52 -25.11 7.13 -10.51
N GLU A 53 -25.46 6.25 -11.44
CA GLU A 53 -25.59 4.83 -11.15
C GLU A 53 -24.27 4.44 -10.49
N LYS A 54 -24.34 4.03 -9.23
CA LYS A 54 -23.16 3.69 -8.45
C LYS A 54 -22.51 2.53 -9.19
N ASN A 55 -21.32 2.76 -9.76
CA ASN A 55 -20.58 1.70 -10.45
C ASN A 55 -20.40 0.52 -9.48
N PRO A 56 -21.01 -0.65 -9.74
CA PRO A 56 -20.94 -1.79 -8.83
C PRO A 56 -19.51 -2.22 -8.53
N CYS A 57 -18.57 -1.94 -9.44
CA CYS A 57 -17.15 -2.25 -9.27
C CYS A 57 -16.36 -1.21 -8.43
N ALA A 58 -16.97 -0.08 -8.03
CA ALA A 58 -16.25 0.99 -7.35
C ALA A 58 -15.63 0.55 -6.00
N ASP A 59 -16.36 -0.32 -5.29
CA ASP A 59 -15.95 -0.82 -3.96
C ASP A 59 -15.60 -2.33 -4.00
N HIS A 60 -15.59 -2.94 -5.21
CA HIS A 60 -15.35 -4.37 -5.37
C HIS A 60 -13.89 -4.68 -5.71
N VAL A 61 -13.15 -5.19 -4.73
CA VAL A 61 -11.72 -5.52 -4.89
C VAL A 61 -11.57 -6.94 -5.42
N CYS A 62 -10.93 -7.07 -6.58
CA CYS A 62 -10.57 -8.36 -7.16
C CYS A 62 -9.12 -8.74 -6.79
N GLY A 63 -8.89 -10.03 -6.63
CA GLY A 63 -7.52 -10.55 -6.40
C GLY A 63 -6.62 -10.35 -7.63
N TRP A 64 -5.34 -10.54 -7.44
CA TRP A 64 -4.30 -10.34 -8.46
C TRP A 64 -4.58 -11.09 -9.77
N GLY A 65 -4.33 -10.41 -10.90
CA GLY A 65 -4.61 -10.95 -12.24
C GLY A 65 -6.08 -10.95 -12.63
N LYS A 66 -6.94 -10.28 -11.86
CA LYS A 66 -8.36 -10.15 -12.10
C LYS A 66 -8.80 -8.70 -12.13
N GLU A 67 -9.80 -8.41 -12.92
CA GLU A 67 -10.50 -7.12 -13.00
C GLU A 67 -11.97 -7.30 -12.64
N CYS A 68 -12.56 -6.25 -12.05
CA CYS A 68 -13.99 -6.25 -11.79
C CYS A 68 -14.74 -5.88 -13.07
N ILE A 69 -15.69 -6.70 -13.43
CA ILE A 69 -16.67 -6.43 -14.50
C ILE A 69 -18.08 -6.51 -13.94
N VAL A 70 -19.00 -5.79 -14.55
CA VAL A 70 -20.43 -5.90 -14.23
C VAL A 70 -21.02 -6.99 -15.12
N ASP A 71 -21.58 -8.01 -14.51
CA ASP A 71 -22.20 -9.12 -15.23
C ASP A 71 -23.56 -8.74 -15.86
N LYS A 72 -24.19 -9.69 -16.53
CA LYS A 72 -25.50 -9.47 -17.21
C LYS A 72 -26.65 -9.18 -16.24
N SER A 73 -26.48 -9.50 -14.96
CA SER A 73 -27.45 -9.22 -13.89
C SER A 73 -27.23 -7.85 -13.23
N GLY A 74 -26.15 -7.14 -13.60
CA GLY A 74 -25.77 -5.86 -13.00
C GLY A 74 -24.88 -6.00 -11.76
N GLU A 75 -24.45 -7.20 -11.42
CA GLU A 75 -23.63 -7.47 -10.21
C GLU A 75 -22.12 -7.45 -10.53
N PRO A 76 -21.28 -6.98 -9.57
CA PRO A 76 -19.85 -6.98 -9.75
C PRO A 76 -19.28 -8.40 -9.67
N THR A 77 -18.46 -8.78 -10.65
CA THR A 77 -17.79 -10.08 -10.68
C THR A 77 -16.34 -9.93 -11.09
N CYS A 78 -15.48 -10.83 -10.59
CA CYS A 78 -14.06 -10.81 -10.90
C CYS A 78 -13.71 -11.76 -12.05
N GLU A 79 -13.29 -11.20 -13.17
CA GLU A 79 -12.78 -11.94 -14.32
C GLU A 79 -11.26 -11.80 -14.44
N CYS A 80 -10.60 -12.70 -15.20
CA CYS A 80 -9.18 -12.52 -15.50
C CYS A 80 -9.00 -11.25 -16.33
N ILE A 81 -7.96 -10.48 -16.04
CA ILE A 81 -7.61 -9.28 -16.80
C ILE A 81 -7.55 -9.64 -18.29
N SER A 82 -8.30 -8.93 -19.10
CA SER A 82 -8.38 -9.16 -20.54
C SER A 82 -7.07 -8.79 -21.24
N LYS A 83 -6.49 -7.66 -20.87
CA LYS A 83 -5.24 -7.14 -21.41
C LYS A 83 -4.51 -6.32 -20.35
N CYS A 84 -3.22 -6.62 -20.14
CA CYS A 84 -2.37 -5.81 -19.30
C CYS A 84 -2.04 -4.44 -19.94
N PRO A 85 -1.74 -3.41 -19.15
CA PRO A 85 -1.26 -2.14 -19.66
C PRO A 85 -0.03 -2.32 -20.55
N PRO A 86 0.13 -1.47 -21.58
CA PRO A 86 1.36 -1.46 -22.37
C PRO A 86 2.55 -1.16 -21.47
N LEU A 87 3.66 -1.83 -21.74
CA LEU A 87 4.92 -1.63 -21.02
C LEU A 87 5.70 -0.49 -21.68
N ASP A 88 6.30 0.35 -20.87
CA ASP A 88 7.18 1.44 -21.34
C ASP A 88 8.57 0.93 -21.75
N GLY A 89 8.81 -0.38 -21.63
CA GLY A 89 10.09 -1.04 -21.96
C GLY A 89 11.13 -0.89 -20.86
N ASP A 90 10.72 -0.52 -19.64
CA ASP A 90 11.59 -0.48 -18.48
C ASP A 90 11.96 -1.93 -18.08
N PRO A 91 13.26 -2.29 -18.00
CA PRO A 91 13.69 -3.58 -17.52
C PRO A 91 13.21 -3.92 -16.09
N PHE A 92 12.86 -2.91 -15.30
CA PHE A 92 12.33 -3.08 -13.94
C PHE A 92 10.87 -3.52 -13.89
N ASP A 93 10.14 -3.45 -15.01
CA ASP A 93 8.78 -4.00 -15.10
C ASP A 93 8.76 -5.53 -15.07
N GLN A 94 9.87 -6.16 -15.50
CA GLN A 94 9.97 -7.61 -15.53
C GLN A 94 9.92 -8.22 -14.14
N VAL A 95 9.44 -9.46 -14.07
CA VAL A 95 9.36 -10.20 -12.82
C VAL A 95 9.77 -11.66 -13.04
N CYS A 96 10.42 -12.24 -12.04
CA CYS A 96 10.77 -13.66 -12.03
C CYS A 96 9.73 -14.43 -11.22
N SER A 97 9.25 -15.53 -11.78
CA SER A 97 8.29 -16.42 -11.12
C SER A 97 9.00 -17.52 -10.31
N ASN A 98 8.25 -18.15 -9.41
CA ASN A 98 8.68 -19.34 -8.66
C ASN A 98 9.02 -20.56 -9.55
N THR A 99 8.69 -20.51 -10.84
CA THR A 99 9.05 -21.54 -11.83
C THR A 99 10.29 -21.14 -12.62
N ASN A 100 11.01 -20.07 -12.20
CA ASN A 100 12.18 -19.52 -12.88
C ASN A 100 11.87 -19.10 -14.33
N GLU A 101 10.69 -18.57 -14.57
CA GLU A 101 10.24 -17.99 -15.84
C GLU A 101 10.10 -16.49 -15.70
N THR A 102 10.69 -15.72 -16.63
CA THR A 102 10.59 -14.27 -16.65
C THR A 102 9.31 -13.85 -17.35
N PHE A 103 8.48 -13.08 -16.65
CA PHE A 103 7.30 -12.43 -17.19
C PHE A 103 7.59 -10.95 -17.48
N PRO A 104 6.96 -10.39 -18.54
CA PRO A 104 7.15 -8.98 -18.89
C PRO A 104 6.68 -8.01 -17.80
N SER A 105 5.70 -8.42 -16.98
CA SER A 105 5.20 -7.64 -15.85
C SER A 105 4.48 -8.51 -14.83
N LEU A 106 4.26 -7.92 -13.66
CA LEU A 106 3.45 -8.52 -12.60
C LEU A 106 2.00 -8.78 -13.08
N CYS A 107 1.47 -7.89 -13.91
CA CYS A 107 0.14 -8.07 -14.52
C CYS A 107 0.10 -9.33 -15.37
N GLU A 108 1.07 -9.52 -16.27
CA GLU A 108 1.12 -10.68 -17.16
C GLU A 108 1.29 -11.99 -16.39
N LEU A 109 2.13 -11.99 -15.34
CA LEU A 109 2.30 -13.15 -14.46
C LEU A 109 0.97 -13.59 -13.82
N TYR A 110 0.26 -12.66 -13.19
CA TYR A 110 -0.99 -13.00 -12.51
C TYR A 110 -2.17 -13.19 -13.45
N ARG A 111 -2.17 -12.53 -14.62
CA ARG A 111 -3.12 -12.82 -15.71
C ARG A 111 -2.97 -14.27 -16.17
N GLU A 112 -1.77 -14.71 -16.46
CA GLU A 112 -1.48 -16.09 -16.85
C GLU A 112 -1.94 -17.08 -15.77
N ARG A 113 -1.61 -16.82 -14.49
CA ARG A 113 -2.11 -17.65 -13.38
C ARG A 113 -3.65 -17.73 -13.36
N CYS A 114 -4.33 -16.61 -13.57
CA CYS A 114 -5.79 -16.57 -13.58
C CYS A 114 -6.34 -17.41 -14.73
N LEU A 115 -5.84 -17.22 -15.93
CA LEU A 115 -6.26 -17.96 -17.14
C LEU A 115 -6.05 -19.46 -16.97
N CYS A 116 -4.90 -19.86 -16.43
CA CYS A 116 -4.57 -21.26 -16.22
C CYS A 116 -5.42 -21.92 -15.11
N LYS A 117 -5.70 -21.20 -14.02
CA LYS A 117 -6.64 -21.67 -12.97
C LYS A 117 -8.05 -21.90 -13.52
N ARG A 118 -8.50 -21.05 -14.44
CA ARG A 118 -9.80 -21.17 -15.11
C ARG A 118 -9.80 -22.15 -16.29
N LYS A 119 -8.66 -22.77 -16.59
CA LYS A 119 -8.50 -23.68 -17.74
C LYS A 119 -8.88 -23.00 -19.06
N SER A 120 -8.61 -21.69 -19.18
CA SER A 120 -8.83 -20.94 -20.40
C SER A 120 -7.98 -21.50 -21.54
N ARG A 121 -8.45 -21.32 -22.78
CA ARG A 121 -7.68 -21.66 -24.00
C ARG A 121 -6.46 -20.75 -24.19
N GLU A 122 -6.48 -19.57 -23.56
CA GLU A 122 -5.39 -18.60 -23.60
C GLU A 122 -4.27 -18.91 -22.59
N CYS A 123 -4.45 -19.89 -21.68
CA CYS A 123 -3.39 -20.34 -20.79
C CYS A 123 -2.23 -20.91 -21.57
N MET A 124 -1.05 -20.30 -21.47
CA MET A 124 0.14 -20.72 -22.20
C MET A 124 0.70 -22.05 -21.68
N ASN A 125 0.76 -22.20 -20.37
CA ASN A 125 1.27 -23.39 -19.71
C ASN A 125 0.41 -23.77 -18.51
N LYS A 126 -0.21 -24.95 -18.52
CA LYS A 126 -1.06 -25.44 -17.43
C LYS A 126 -0.37 -25.47 -16.06
N ALA A 127 0.95 -25.61 -16.03
CA ALA A 127 1.74 -25.54 -14.79
C ALA A 127 1.62 -24.16 -14.13
N ASN A 128 1.37 -23.10 -14.91
CA ASN A 128 1.24 -21.72 -14.42
C ASN A 128 -0.05 -21.48 -13.59
N ALA A 129 -0.93 -22.47 -13.43
CA ALA A 129 -2.06 -22.37 -12.51
C ALA A 129 -1.65 -22.09 -11.04
N LYS A 130 -0.40 -22.38 -10.68
CA LYS A 130 0.17 -22.15 -9.34
C LYS A 130 1.33 -21.14 -9.36
N VAL A 131 1.61 -20.52 -10.52
CA VAL A 131 2.68 -19.54 -10.63
C VAL A 131 2.46 -18.35 -9.70
N HIS A 132 3.51 -17.85 -9.09
CA HIS A 132 3.49 -16.65 -8.25
C HIS A 132 4.82 -15.89 -8.39
N LEU A 133 4.81 -14.64 -7.93
CA LEU A 133 6.00 -13.81 -7.92
C LEU A 133 7.05 -14.41 -6.98
N GLU A 134 8.25 -14.58 -7.49
CA GLU A 134 9.43 -14.91 -6.69
C GLU A 134 10.19 -13.63 -6.35
N TYR A 135 10.57 -12.84 -7.38
CA TYR A 135 11.20 -11.54 -7.15
C TYR A 135 11.02 -10.59 -8.34
N LEU A 136 11.31 -9.32 -8.10
CA LEU A 136 11.25 -8.26 -9.11
C LEU A 136 12.49 -8.29 -10.00
N GLY A 137 12.30 -8.07 -11.29
CA GLY A 137 13.31 -8.17 -12.32
C GLY A 137 13.30 -9.50 -13.06
N ALA A 138 14.07 -9.57 -14.15
CA ALA A 138 14.22 -10.81 -14.91
C ALA A 138 14.89 -11.92 -14.09
N CYS A 139 14.50 -13.15 -14.35
CA CYS A 139 15.15 -14.30 -13.73
C CYS A 139 16.64 -14.33 -14.04
N LYS A 140 17.45 -14.52 -13.02
CA LYS A 140 18.90 -14.66 -13.11
C LYS A 140 19.38 -15.74 -12.15
N GLN A 141 20.61 -16.20 -12.35
CA GLN A 141 21.26 -17.04 -11.36
C GLN A 141 21.56 -16.18 -10.12
N LEU A 142 21.03 -16.58 -8.98
CA LEU A 142 21.32 -15.96 -7.69
C LEU A 142 22.53 -16.62 -7.04
N ASP A 143 23.31 -15.84 -6.29
CA ASP A 143 24.38 -16.39 -5.46
C ASP A 143 23.77 -17.28 -4.37
N PRO A 144 24.42 -18.40 -4.04
CA PRO A 144 23.91 -19.28 -2.99
C PRO A 144 24.01 -18.61 -1.62
N CYS A 145 23.02 -18.82 -0.78
CA CYS A 145 23.11 -18.48 0.63
C CYS A 145 23.99 -19.50 1.33
N THR A 146 25.20 -19.08 1.75
CA THR A 146 26.11 -19.93 2.53
C THR A 146 25.76 -19.91 4.01
N ASP A 147 26.25 -20.90 4.79
CA ASP A 147 26.01 -20.97 6.23
C ASP A 147 26.55 -19.72 6.95
N GLU A 148 27.70 -19.18 6.51
CA GLU A 148 28.30 -17.97 7.09
C GLU A 148 27.42 -16.72 6.82
N LEU A 149 26.83 -16.63 5.62
CA LEU A 149 25.92 -15.54 5.27
C LEU A 149 24.61 -15.66 6.05
N MET A 150 24.11 -16.87 6.24
CA MET A 150 22.89 -17.14 7.01
C MET A 150 23.08 -16.78 8.49
N GLU A 151 24.21 -17.13 9.09
CA GLU A 151 24.52 -16.81 10.50
C GLU A 151 24.54 -15.29 10.77
N GLN A 152 25.03 -14.50 9.81
CA GLN A 152 25.11 -13.05 9.90
C GLN A 152 23.80 -12.36 9.50
N PHE A 153 22.87 -13.08 8.87
CA PHE A 153 21.68 -12.47 8.27
C PHE A 153 20.77 -11.72 9.27
N PRO A 154 20.46 -12.25 10.48
CA PRO A 154 19.61 -11.55 11.45
C PRO A 154 20.13 -10.15 11.80
N SER A 155 21.42 -10.02 12.07
CA SER A 155 22.06 -8.74 12.42
C SER A 155 22.02 -7.77 11.23
N ARG A 156 22.41 -8.26 10.02
CA ARG A 156 22.38 -7.43 8.81
C ARG A 156 20.98 -6.97 8.46
N MET A 157 19.97 -7.81 8.65
CA MET A 157 18.58 -7.45 8.42
C MET A 157 18.09 -6.38 9.41
N ALA A 158 18.40 -6.52 10.68
CA ALA A 158 18.04 -5.53 11.69
C ALA A 158 18.69 -4.16 11.40
N ASP A 159 19.97 -4.14 11.05
CA ASP A 159 20.69 -2.92 10.65
C ASP A 159 20.05 -2.28 9.41
N TRP A 160 19.71 -3.08 8.42
CA TRP A 160 19.02 -2.59 7.22
C TRP A 160 17.64 -2.00 7.56
N LEU A 161 16.83 -2.68 8.38
CA LEU A 161 15.52 -2.18 8.82
C LEU A 161 15.65 -0.84 9.57
N PHE A 162 16.69 -0.69 10.41
CA PHE A 162 16.98 0.57 11.09
C PHE A 162 17.26 1.70 10.09
N GLN A 163 18.06 1.44 9.05
CA GLN A 163 18.34 2.44 8.01
C GLN A 163 17.10 2.81 7.22
N VAL A 164 16.26 1.83 6.86
CA VAL A 164 14.97 2.07 6.18
C VAL A 164 14.07 2.95 7.04
N MET A 165 13.91 2.62 8.31
CA MET A 165 13.08 3.39 9.24
C MET A 165 13.57 4.83 9.40
N ARG A 166 14.91 5.05 9.49
CA ARG A 166 15.51 6.39 9.50
C ARG A 166 15.22 7.19 8.23
N GLU A 167 15.30 6.54 7.07
CA GLU A 167 15.05 7.19 5.80
C GLU A 167 13.58 7.58 5.63
N LEU A 168 12.65 6.72 6.07
CA LEU A 168 11.22 7.02 6.10
C LEU A 168 10.91 8.19 7.05
N LYS A 169 11.56 8.24 8.21
CA LYS A 169 11.45 9.39 9.14
C LYS A 169 11.88 10.70 8.46
N LYS A 170 13.02 10.71 7.77
CA LYS A 170 13.50 11.92 7.05
C LYS A 170 12.50 12.39 5.99
N ARG A 171 11.85 11.45 5.30
CA ARG A 171 10.85 11.72 4.27
C ARG A 171 9.47 12.04 4.82
N ARG A 172 9.26 11.90 6.13
CA ARG A 172 7.95 12.01 6.80
C ARG A 172 6.92 11.02 6.26
N GLU A 173 7.38 9.82 5.95
CA GLU A 173 6.61 8.69 5.41
C GLU A 173 6.33 7.61 6.47
N LEU A 174 6.79 7.80 7.72
CA LEU A 174 6.36 6.96 8.85
C LEU A 174 4.91 7.28 9.19
N ASN A 175 4.06 6.26 9.11
CA ASN A 175 2.61 6.41 9.22
C ASN A 175 2.10 6.67 10.65
N ASN A 176 2.98 6.69 11.66
CA ASN A 176 2.60 6.84 13.06
C ASN A 176 3.66 7.67 13.81
N LEU A 177 3.22 8.68 14.57
CA LEU A 177 4.07 9.53 15.42
C LEU A 177 4.81 8.72 16.48
N GLU A 178 4.21 7.64 17.00
CA GLU A 178 4.87 6.76 17.97
C GLU A 178 6.18 6.17 17.39
N TRP A 179 6.17 5.74 16.14
CA TRP A 179 7.37 5.21 15.47
C TRP A 179 8.43 6.28 15.23
N GLU A 180 8.04 7.55 15.02
CA GLU A 180 8.99 8.66 14.91
C GLU A 180 9.72 8.92 16.24
N GLU A 181 9.03 8.81 17.38
CA GLU A 181 9.61 8.93 18.71
C GLU A 181 10.54 7.75 19.03
N LEU A 182 10.09 6.52 18.76
CA LEU A 182 10.87 5.30 18.99
C LEU A 182 12.15 5.24 18.15
N ILE A 183 12.13 5.71 16.91
CA ILE A 183 13.35 5.79 16.10
C ILE A 183 14.31 6.85 16.63
N ALA A 184 13.82 7.97 17.18
CA ALA A 184 14.68 8.97 17.83
C ALA A 184 15.34 8.40 19.08
N GLU A 185 14.61 7.61 19.86
CA GLU A 185 15.14 6.88 21.02
C GLU A 185 16.18 5.84 20.60
N ALA A 186 15.92 5.07 19.53
CA ALA A 186 16.84 4.10 18.97
C ALA A 186 18.13 4.74 18.42
N GLU A 187 18.09 5.97 17.92
CA GLU A 187 19.28 6.69 17.49
C GLU A 187 20.25 6.99 18.65
N ALA A 188 19.75 7.04 19.88
CA ALA A 188 20.51 7.32 21.09
C ALA A 188 20.95 6.06 21.88
N ASP A 189 20.39 4.88 21.56
CA ASP A 189 20.57 3.65 22.31
C ASP A 189 20.81 2.46 21.36
N ASP A 190 22.01 1.87 21.43
CA ASP A 190 22.42 0.80 20.52
C ASP A 190 21.57 -0.48 20.64
N GLU A 191 21.05 -0.81 21.83
CA GLU A 191 20.18 -1.97 22.02
C GLU A 191 18.84 -1.75 21.29
N LYS A 192 18.31 -0.53 21.33
CA LYS A 192 17.05 -0.16 20.70
C LYS A 192 17.14 -0.06 19.19
N LYS A 193 18.33 0.19 18.63
CA LYS A 193 18.58 0.15 17.18
C LYS A 193 18.24 -1.19 16.55
N HIS A 194 18.35 -2.27 17.31
CA HIS A 194 18.00 -3.60 16.85
C HIS A 194 16.51 -3.92 17.10
N VAL A 195 16.01 -3.60 18.29
CA VAL A 195 14.66 -4.02 18.74
C VAL A 195 13.53 -3.30 17.99
N TYR A 196 13.55 -1.97 17.98
CA TYR A 196 12.42 -1.20 17.46
C TYR A 196 12.17 -1.37 15.95
N PRO A 197 13.19 -1.38 15.09
CA PRO A 197 12.97 -1.62 13.65
C PRO A 197 12.42 -3.01 13.36
N VAL A 198 12.80 -4.02 14.12
CA VAL A 198 12.32 -5.40 13.95
C VAL A 198 10.83 -5.48 14.27
N ILE A 199 10.38 -4.88 15.38
CA ILE A 199 8.97 -4.84 15.76
C ILE A 199 8.17 -3.98 14.79
N TRP A 200 8.69 -2.78 14.46
CA TRP A 200 8.06 -1.89 13.48
C TRP A 200 7.76 -2.60 12.17
N LYS A 201 8.77 -3.33 11.63
CA LYS A 201 8.59 -3.98 10.33
C LYS A 201 7.57 -5.10 10.37
N PHE A 202 7.46 -5.82 11.47
CA PHE A 202 6.39 -6.79 11.65
C PHE A 202 5.01 -6.14 11.55
N CYS A 203 4.80 -5.04 12.29
CA CYS A 203 3.53 -4.30 12.25
C CYS A 203 3.22 -3.69 10.87
N ASP A 204 4.26 -3.28 10.15
CA ASP A 204 4.14 -2.73 8.78
C ASP A 204 3.74 -3.81 7.76
N LEU A 205 4.07 -5.07 8.01
CA LEU A 205 3.75 -6.22 7.17
C LEU A 205 2.40 -6.86 7.49
N ASP A 206 2.01 -6.91 8.77
CA ASP A 206 0.72 -7.43 9.24
C ASP A 206 -0.42 -6.47 8.89
N ILE A 207 -0.89 -6.51 7.63
CA ILE A 207 -1.84 -5.52 7.09
C ILE A 207 -3.27 -6.06 7.02
N LYS A 208 -3.47 -7.28 6.49
CA LYS A 208 -4.80 -7.86 6.26
C LYS A 208 -4.77 -9.39 6.23
N PRO A 209 -5.40 -10.04 7.22
CA PRO A 209 -5.99 -9.45 8.43
C PRO A 209 -4.90 -9.01 9.41
N HIS A 210 -5.17 -8.01 10.25
CA HIS A 210 -4.31 -7.70 11.41
C HIS A 210 -4.51 -8.79 12.47
N ASP A 211 -3.83 -9.92 12.31
CA ASP A 211 -4.02 -11.09 13.15
C ASP A 211 -2.76 -11.46 13.96
N LYS A 212 -1.75 -10.60 13.94
CA LYS A 212 -0.45 -10.78 14.58
C LYS A 212 0.34 -11.95 13.98
N HIS A 213 0.09 -12.24 12.73
CA HIS A 213 0.81 -13.20 11.92
C HIS A 213 1.11 -12.58 10.56
N VAL A 214 2.30 -12.81 10.06
CA VAL A 214 2.69 -12.36 8.72
C VAL A 214 2.71 -13.58 7.80
N SER A 215 1.81 -13.61 6.85
CA SER A 215 1.71 -14.65 5.84
C SER A 215 2.77 -14.50 4.76
N HIS A 216 3.02 -15.57 3.99
CA HIS A 216 3.90 -15.50 2.83
C HIS A 216 3.51 -14.37 1.85
N HIS A 217 2.22 -14.07 1.72
CA HIS A 217 1.74 -13.00 0.84
C HIS A 217 2.11 -11.61 1.37
N GLU A 218 2.07 -11.42 2.67
CA GLU A 218 2.44 -10.17 3.35
C GLU A 218 3.97 -9.97 3.39
N LEU A 219 4.75 -11.04 3.23
CA LEU A 219 6.20 -10.95 3.08
C LEU A 219 6.65 -10.46 1.69
N ILE A 220 5.82 -10.54 0.65
CA ILE A 220 6.18 -10.18 -0.74
C ILE A 220 6.78 -8.76 -0.83
N PRO A 221 6.26 -7.72 -0.15
CA PRO A 221 6.83 -6.39 -0.24
C PRO A 221 8.28 -6.27 0.23
N ILE A 222 8.73 -7.17 1.10
CA ILE A 222 10.12 -7.20 1.58
C ILE A 222 10.96 -8.23 0.80
N THR A 223 10.41 -9.36 0.43
CA THR A 223 11.14 -10.44 -0.24
C THR A 223 11.39 -10.15 -1.71
N ALA A 224 10.35 -9.77 -2.45
CA ALA A 224 10.43 -9.63 -3.89
C ALA A 224 11.48 -8.61 -4.38
N PRO A 225 11.64 -7.42 -3.78
CA PRO A 225 12.70 -6.49 -4.18
C PRO A 225 14.09 -6.90 -3.69
N VAL A 226 14.19 -7.68 -2.61
CA VAL A 226 15.46 -7.96 -1.91
C VAL A 226 16.13 -9.26 -2.39
N ILE A 227 15.35 -10.29 -2.73
CA ILE A 227 15.88 -11.60 -3.20
C ILE A 227 16.98 -11.46 -4.27
N PRO A 228 16.88 -10.58 -5.28
CA PRO A 228 17.93 -10.43 -6.28
C PRO A 228 19.29 -9.97 -5.77
N MET A 229 19.31 -9.37 -4.57
CA MET A 229 20.52 -8.78 -3.95
C MET A 229 20.96 -9.56 -2.72
N GLU A 230 20.04 -10.28 -2.08
CA GLU A 230 20.26 -10.98 -0.82
C GLU A 230 19.57 -12.35 -0.85
N SER A 231 20.31 -13.35 -1.29
CA SER A 231 19.80 -14.71 -1.46
C SER A 231 19.40 -15.42 -0.17
N CYS A 232 19.86 -14.93 0.99
CA CYS A 232 19.55 -15.53 2.28
C CYS A 232 18.15 -15.14 2.81
N ILE A 233 17.52 -14.09 2.28
CA ILE A 233 16.25 -13.61 2.85
C ILE A 233 15.15 -14.66 2.81
N LYS A 234 15.00 -15.37 1.71
CA LYS A 234 13.95 -16.38 1.56
C LYS A 234 14.17 -17.58 2.48
N PRO A 235 15.30 -18.32 2.44
CA PRO A 235 15.52 -19.44 3.34
C PRO A 235 15.55 -19.00 4.81
N PHE A 236 15.97 -17.78 5.12
CA PHE A 236 15.90 -17.24 6.46
C PHE A 236 14.45 -17.14 6.95
N LEU A 237 13.56 -16.49 6.18
CA LEU A 237 12.16 -16.32 6.56
C LEU A 237 11.39 -17.65 6.60
N GLU A 238 11.71 -18.60 5.71
CA GLU A 238 11.18 -19.96 5.76
C GLU A 238 11.56 -20.67 7.07
N ASN A 239 12.79 -20.46 7.57
CA ASN A 239 13.24 -21.01 8.86
C ASN A 239 12.62 -20.29 10.07
N CYS A 240 12.08 -19.08 9.90
CA CYS A 240 11.40 -18.34 10.97
C CYS A 240 10.02 -18.93 11.29
N ASP A 241 9.34 -19.55 10.35
CA ASP A 241 8.10 -20.33 10.57
C ASP A 241 8.44 -21.68 11.23
N VAL A 242 8.65 -21.64 12.55
CA VAL A 242 9.12 -22.81 13.34
C VAL A 242 8.06 -23.90 13.42
N ASN A 243 6.79 -23.51 13.47
CA ASN A 243 5.66 -24.45 13.59
C ASN A 243 5.15 -24.98 12.25
N ASN A 244 5.66 -24.40 11.12
CA ASN A 244 5.30 -24.74 9.73
C ASN A 244 3.79 -24.57 9.45
N ASP A 245 3.16 -23.54 10.00
CA ASP A 245 1.75 -23.22 9.73
C ASP A 245 1.56 -22.31 8.51
N GLY A 246 2.64 -21.85 7.90
CA GLY A 246 2.66 -20.98 6.73
C GLY A 246 2.58 -19.50 7.07
N ASN A 247 2.66 -19.14 8.35
CA ASN A 247 2.69 -17.78 8.83
C ASN A 247 3.83 -17.59 9.83
N ILE A 248 4.26 -16.36 10.02
CA ILE A 248 5.26 -16.02 11.03
C ILE A 248 4.58 -15.17 12.10
N SER A 249 4.46 -15.68 13.32
CA SER A 249 3.97 -14.92 14.47
C SER A 249 4.99 -13.87 14.91
N ILE A 250 4.56 -12.84 15.65
CA ILE A 250 5.48 -11.82 16.20
C ILE A 250 6.58 -12.43 17.08
N LYS A 251 6.30 -13.53 17.76
CA LYS A 251 7.29 -14.24 18.58
C LYS A 251 8.34 -14.95 17.73
N GLU A 252 7.91 -15.64 16.68
CA GLU A 252 8.81 -16.29 15.74
C GLU A 252 9.66 -15.26 15.01
N TRP A 253 9.06 -14.18 14.52
CA TRP A 253 9.74 -13.06 13.89
C TRP A 253 10.81 -12.46 14.80
N GLY A 254 10.45 -12.08 16.02
CA GLY A 254 11.38 -11.48 16.98
C GLY A 254 12.54 -12.40 17.33
N LYS A 255 12.25 -13.68 17.66
CA LYS A 255 13.29 -14.68 17.98
C LYS A 255 14.21 -14.95 16.80
N CYS A 256 13.67 -15.08 15.62
CA CYS A 256 14.40 -15.31 14.39
C CYS A 256 15.40 -14.18 14.11
N LEU A 257 15.00 -12.93 14.39
CA LEU A 257 15.84 -11.73 14.28
C LEU A 257 16.66 -11.44 15.54
N GLY A 258 16.76 -12.37 16.49
CA GLY A 258 17.64 -12.30 17.63
C GLY A 258 17.14 -11.51 18.84
N LEU A 259 15.84 -11.17 18.88
CA LEU A 259 15.26 -10.51 20.05
C LEU A 259 15.05 -11.49 21.21
N LYS A 260 15.26 -11.01 22.43
CA LYS A 260 14.94 -11.75 23.65
C LYS A 260 13.44 -11.68 23.97
N ASP A 261 12.92 -12.66 24.72
CA ASP A 261 11.48 -12.73 25.03
C ASP A 261 10.94 -11.43 25.69
N GLY A 262 11.74 -10.72 26.48
CA GLY A 262 11.36 -9.44 27.10
C GLY A 262 11.39 -8.23 26.18
N GLU A 263 12.00 -8.37 25.01
CA GLU A 263 12.12 -7.31 24.00
C GLU A 263 11.00 -7.37 22.97
N ILE A 264 10.35 -8.54 22.85
CA ILE A 264 9.26 -8.77 21.90
C ILE A 264 7.98 -8.16 22.47
N GLN A 265 7.73 -6.90 22.11
CA GLN A 265 6.54 -6.15 22.54
C GLN A 265 5.50 -6.16 21.44
N GLU A 266 4.26 -6.48 21.82
CA GLU A 266 3.11 -6.36 20.92
C GLU A 266 2.71 -4.88 20.82
N ARG A 267 3.15 -4.21 19.75
CA ARG A 267 2.86 -2.80 19.46
C ARG A 267 1.97 -2.61 18.23
N CYS A 268 1.55 -3.71 17.60
CA CYS A 268 0.65 -3.68 16.45
C CYS A 268 -0.83 -3.70 16.82
#